data_33b7d25dbefe879e8a9f8ab7684ddce3
#
_entry.id   33b7d25dbefe879e8a9f8ab7684ddce3
#
_cell.length_a   1.000
_cell.length_b   1.000
_cell.length_c   1.000
_cell.angle_alpha   90.00
_cell.angle_beta   90.00
_cell.angle_gamma   90.00
#
_symmetry.space_group_name_H-M   'P 1'
#
loop_
_entity.id
_entity.type
_entity.pdbx_description
1 polymer ?
#
loop_
_entity_poly.entity_id
_entity_poly.type
_entity_poly.pdbx_seq_one_letter_code
_entity_poly.pdbx_strand_id
1 'polypeptide(L)'
;LIHKQIFKENKMKPSFAIVGCGRVGTALAIFLTRAGYRSAGFASKRLSSAKHVADMVLSDQFSDVPWDITRHADVVFITTPDSAIKDSCDDISRNNGFADNAVVMHCSGALASSVLSSAKTCGAWTGSMHPLQSFASADHKTNPFQGIIVSLEGEDPAVNTAKTIAADLGGTVVTLLTEAKTLYHASAVVASNYLVTLLDLAVRLIEEAGVNRQDAFKLLKPLIEGTLSNIEKVGIQKALTGPIARGDIKTVEKHIEEIGSKSPELLALYKMLAFYTIDIAAAGGSISESSIKELKRLTH
;
A
#
# COMPACT_ATOMS: atom_id res chain seq x y z
N LEU A 1 10.49 49.16 -16.86
CA LEU A 1 10.17 47.94 -16.08
C LEU A 1 9.83 46.84 -17.07
N ILE A 2 10.85 46.01 -17.40
CA ILE A 2 10.77 44.92 -18.38
C ILE A 2 10.22 43.71 -17.65
N HIS A 3 9.04 43.24 -18.02
CA HIS A 3 8.47 41.95 -17.62
C HIS A 3 9.36 40.83 -18.14
N LYS A 4 10.17 40.21 -17.27
CA LYS A 4 10.76 38.91 -17.55
C LYS A 4 9.62 37.88 -17.45
N GLN A 5 9.01 37.53 -18.56
CA GLN A 5 8.28 36.29 -18.71
C GLN A 5 9.29 35.16 -18.62
N ILE A 6 9.27 34.45 -17.50
CA ILE A 6 10.00 33.20 -17.33
C ILE A 6 9.23 32.15 -18.16
N PHE A 7 9.70 31.91 -19.38
CA PHE A 7 9.32 30.72 -20.12
C PHE A 7 9.83 29.53 -19.34
N LYS A 8 8.96 28.85 -18.57
CA LYS A 8 9.21 27.48 -18.15
C LYS A 8 9.37 26.68 -19.43
N GLU A 9 10.59 26.25 -19.75
CA GLU A 9 10.80 25.25 -20.80
C GLU A 9 9.85 24.09 -20.52
N ASN A 10 8.91 23.87 -21.43
CA ASN A 10 7.95 22.78 -21.34
C ASN A 10 8.68 21.49 -21.74
N LYS A 11 9.52 20.98 -20.83
CA LYS A 11 10.26 19.74 -21.04
C LYS A 11 9.22 18.64 -21.24
N MET A 12 9.19 18.03 -22.41
CA MET A 12 8.27 16.94 -22.71
C MET A 12 8.39 15.87 -21.62
N LYS A 13 7.25 15.43 -21.07
CA LYS A 13 7.24 14.35 -20.08
C LYS A 13 7.73 13.05 -20.73
N PRO A 14 8.47 12.20 -19.99
CA PRO A 14 8.96 10.94 -20.52
C PRO A 14 7.79 10.02 -20.92
N SER A 15 8.02 9.20 -21.93
CA SER A 15 7.09 8.13 -22.29
C SER A 15 7.13 7.00 -21.26
N PHE A 16 6.00 6.30 -21.10
CA PHE A 16 5.93 5.19 -20.14
C PHE A 16 5.34 3.93 -20.75
N ALA A 17 5.79 2.78 -20.25
CA ALA A 17 5.23 1.46 -20.51
C ALA A 17 4.80 0.78 -19.20
N ILE A 18 3.72 0.01 -19.25
CA ILE A 18 3.25 -0.82 -18.13
C ILE A 18 3.35 -2.29 -18.49
N VAL A 19 4.06 -3.05 -17.65
CA VAL A 19 4.14 -4.50 -17.71
C VAL A 19 3.39 -5.08 -16.52
N GLY A 20 2.22 -5.69 -16.78
CA GLY A 20 1.30 -6.16 -15.74
C GLY A 20 0.07 -5.25 -15.59
N CYS A 21 -0.98 -5.54 -16.34
CA CYS A 21 -2.23 -4.78 -16.38
C CYS A 21 -3.22 -5.21 -15.28
N GLY A 22 -2.72 -5.27 -14.03
CA GLY A 22 -3.50 -5.44 -12.81
C GLY A 22 -4.04 -4.11 -12.27
N ARG A 23 -4.54 -4.11 -11.03
CA ARG A 23 -5.15 -2.91 -10.41
C ARG A 23 -4.20 -1.71 -10.37
N VAL A 24 -2.97 -1.90 -9.91
CA VAL A 24 -1.95 -0.83 -9.84
C VAL A 24 -1.54 -0.37 -11.24
N GLY A 25 -1.22 -1.31 -12.14
CA GLY A 25 -0.82 -1.00 -13.51
C GLY A 25 -1.90 -0.24 -14.28
N THR A 26 -3.16 -0.65 -14.13
CA THR A 26 -4.31 0.06 -14.74
C THR A 26 -4.47 1.46 -14.18
N ALA A 27 -4.37 1.63 -12.87
CA ALA A 27 -4.45 2.96 -12.26
C ALA A 27 -3.30 3.87 -12.73
N LEU A 28 -2.06 3.37 -12.75
CA LEU A 28 -0.91 4.11 -13.29
C LEU A 28 -1.14 4.52 -14.76
N ALA A 29 -1.57 3.59 -15.60
CA ALA A 29 -1.84 3.88 -17.02
C ALA A 29 -2.81 5.06 -17.18
N ILE A 30 -3.95 5.02 -16.48
CA ILE A 30 -4.99 6.05 -16.59
C ILE A 30 -4.50 7.41 -16.07
N PHE A 31 -3.91 7.41 -14.87
CA PHE A 31 -3.58 8.69 -14.22
C PHE A 31 -2.29 9.30 -14.74
N LEU A 32 -1.33 8.53 -15.26
CA LEU A 32 -0.18 9.05 -16.01
C LEU A 32 -0.64 9.69 -17.32
N THR A 33 -1.52 9.02 -18.06
CA THR A 33 -2.08 9.59 -19.30
C THR A 33 -2.85 10.90 -19.02
N ARG A 34 -3.69 10.94 -17.98
CA ARG A 34 -4.38 12.16 -17.55
C ARG A 34 -3.43 13.27 -17.09
N ALA A 35 -2.29 12.91 -16.50
CA ALA A 35 -1.23 13.84 -16.14
C ALA A 35 -0.38 14.29 -17.33
N GLY A 36 -0.66 13.84 -18.56
CA GLY A 36 -0.01 14.27 -19.80
C GLY A 36 1.27 13.48 -20.13
N TYR A 37 1.48 12.29 -19.55
CA TYR A 37 2.52 11.37 -19.98
C TYR A 37 2.06 10.59 -21.22
N ARG A 38 2.96 10.37 -22.17
CA ARG A 38 2.67 9.58 -23.38
C ARG A 38 2.89 8.10 -23.10
N SER A 39 1.89 7.25 -23.37
CA SER A 39 2.07 5.79 -23.28
C SER A 39 2.90 5.28 -24.46
N ALA A 40 3.91 4.47 -24.20
CA ALA A 40 4.60 3.63 -25.19
C ALA A 40 3.84 2.31 -25.39
N GLY A 41 3.02 1.89 -24.40
CA GLY A 41 2.14 0.75 -24.51
C GLY A 41 1.98 -0.05 -23.21
N PHE A 42 1.21 -1.12 -23.31
CA PHE A 42 0.78 -1.95 -22.19
C PHE A 42 1.05 -3.41 -22.51
N ALA A 43 1.68 -4.14 -21.58
CA ALA A 43 1.95 -5.55 -21.74
C ALA A 43 1.38 -6.36 -20.59
N SER A 44 0.82 -7.54 -20.89
CA SER A 44 0.31 -8.47 -19.89
C SER A 44 0.29 -9.89 -20.45
N LYS A 45 0.60 -10.88 -19.59
CA LYS A 45 0.51 -12.31 -19.95
C LYS A 45 -0.84 -12.70 -20.59
N ARG A 46 -1.93 -12.00 -20.23
CA ARG A 46 -3.22 -12.08 -20.92
C ARG A 46 -3.37 -10.86 -21.82
N LEU A 47 -3.30 -11.06 -23.14
CA LEU A 47 -3.43 -9.99 -24.13
C LEU A 47 -4.70 -9.16 -23.93
N SER A 48 -5.82 -9.80 -23.55
CA SER A 48 -7.08 -9.10 -23.25
C SER A 48 -6.97 -8.10 -22.12
N SER A 49 -6.12 -8.34 -21.12
CA SER A 49 -5.87 -7.39 -20.03
C SER A 49 -5.06 -6.19 -20.51
N ALA A 50 -4.06 -6.39 -21.35
CA ALA A 50 -3.28 -5.31 -21.96
C ALA A 50 -4.15 -4.45 -22.88
N LYS A 51 -4.96 -5.10 -23.73
CA LYS A 51 -5.93 -4.42 -24.61
C LYS A 51 -6.93 -3.59 -23.82
N HIS A 52 -7.50 -4.13 -22.76
CA HIS A 52 -8.45 -3.42 -21.92
C HIS A 52 -7.87 -2.11 -21.35
N VAL A 53 -6.63 -2.13 -20.86
CA VAL A 53 -5.96 -0.92 -20.37
C VAL A 53 -5.66 0.06 -21.50
N ALA A 54 -5.22 -0.43 -22.65
CA ALA A 54 -4.99 0.39 -23.84
C ALA A 54 -6.28 1.12 -24.27
N ASP A 55 -7.40 0.41 -24.36
CA ASP A 55 -8.71 0.97 -24.71
C ASP A 55 -9.12 2.09 -23.71
N MET A 56 -8.84 1.92 -22.40
CA MET A 56 -9.18 2.93 -21.37
C MET A 56 -8.43 4.27 -21.54
N VAL A 57 -7.26 4.24 -22.16
CA VAL A 57 -6.42 5.43 -22.36
C VAL A 57 -6.31 5.83 -23.83
N LEU A 58 -7.14 5.26 -24.69
CA LEU A 58 -7.20 5.51 -26.14
C LEU A 58 -5.84 5.27 -26.84
N SER A 59 -5.15 4.20 -26.44
CA SER A 59 -3.90 3.74 -27.05
C SER A 59 -4.17 2.48 -27.88
N ASP A 60 -3.48 2.33 -28.99
CA ASP A 60 -3.46 1.13 -29.84
C ASP A 60 -2.24 0.23 -29.56
N GLN A 61 -1.38 0.63 -28.62
CA GLN A 61 -0.14 -0.07 -28.28
C GLN A 61 -0.36 -1.05 -27.11
N PHE A 62 -0.52 -2.33 -27.41
CA PHE A 62 -0.63 -3.39 -26.42
C PHE A 62 -0.06 -4.72 -26.95
N SER A 63 0.47 -5.54 -26.05
CA SER A 63 1.09 -6.83 -26.41
C SER A 63 1.01 -7.84 -25.25
N ASP A 64 1.15 -9.12 -25.54
CA ASP A 64 1.51 -10.15 -24.56
C ASP A 64 3.04 -10.40 -24.51
N VAL A 65 3.79 -9.72 -25.36
CA VAL A 65 5.24 -9.74 -25.45
C VAL A 65 5.78 -8.41 -24.89
N PRO A 66 6.26 -8.36 -23.62
CA PRO A 66 6.57 -7.09 -22.95
C PRO A 66 7.68 -6.28 -23.63
N TRP A 67 8.71 -6.90 -24.19
CA TRP A 67 9.82 -6.19 -24.85
C TRP A 67 9.43 -5.47 -26.14
N ASP A 68 8.30 -5.80 -26.77
CA ASP A 68 7.80 -5.06 -27.93
C ASP A 68 7.35 -3.64 -27.54
N ILE A 69 6.96 -3.47 -26.29
CA ILE A 69 6.47 -2.22 -25.73
C ILE A 69 7.58 -1.48 -24.98
N THR A 70 8.33 -2.18 -24.12
CA THR A 70 9.25 -1.54 -23.18
C THR A 70 10.49 -0.93 -23.84
N ARG A 71 10.93 -1.46 -25.00
CA ARG A 71 12.09 -0.92 -25.74
C ARG A 71 11.90 0.51 -26.26
N HIS A 72 10.68 1.01 -26.28
CA HIS A 72 10.30 2.33 -26.77
C HIS A 72 9.89 3.31 -25.65
N ALA A 73 10.11 2.90 -24.39
CA ALA A 73 9.71 3.69 -23.23
C ALA A 73 10.90 4.26 -22.48
N ASP A 74 10.78 5.53 -22.07
CA ASP A 74 11.75 6.16 -21.18
C ASP A 74 11.58 5.67 -19.74
N VAL A 75 10.35 5.28 -19.35
CA VAL A 75 10.00 4.76 -18.03
C VAL A 75 9.22 3.47 -18.17
N VAL A 76 9.67 2.41 -17.52
CA VAL A 76 8.99 1.11 -17.50
C VAL A 76 8.52 0.79 -16.08
N PHE A 77 7.23 0.56 -15.92
CA PHE A 77 6.66 0.05 -14.67
C PHE A 77 6.37 -1.44 -14.78
N ILE A 78 7.02 -2.24 -13.94
CA ILE A 78 6.71 -3.67 -13.77
C ILE A 78 5.76 -3.81 -12.59
N THR A 79 4.48 -3.99 -12.89
CA THR A 79 3.37 -4.07 -11.94
C THR A 79 2.73 -5.46 -11.91
N THR A 80 3.50 -6.48 -12.26
CA THR A 80 3.16 -7.89 -12.08
C THR A 80 3.12 -8.25 -10.60
N PRO A 81 2.52 -9.41 -10.21
CA PRO A 81 2.68 -9.93 -8.84
C PRO A 81 4.15 -10.03 -8.44
N ASP A 82 4.45 -9.84 -7.15
CA ASP A 82 5.81 -9.81 -6.62
C ASP A 82 6.67 -11.00 -7.06
N SER A 83 6.08 -12.22 -7.06
CA SER A 83 6.73 -13.45 -7.51
C SER A 83 7.13 -13.46 -8.99
N ALA A 84 6.57 -12.57 -9.81
CA ALA A 84 6.82 -12.51 -11.25
C ALA A 84 7.63 -11.27 -11.69
N ILE A 85 7.96 -10.35 -10.77
CA ILE A 85 8.69 -9.11 -11.10
C ILE A 85 10.07 -9.43 -11.66
N LYS A 86 10.83 -10.29 -10.96
CA LYS A 86 12.17 -10.67 -11.39
C LYS A 86 12.15 -11.35 -12.75
N ASP A 87 11.32 -12.36 -12.93
CA ASP A 87 11.25 -13.12 -14.17
C ASP A 87 10.82 -12.23 -15.35
N SER A 88 9.86 -11.32 -15.13
CA SER A 88 9.45 -10.34 -16.15
C SER A 88 10.61 -9.42 -16.54
N CYS A 89 11.39 -8.94 -15.56
CA CYS A 89 12.55 -8.10 -15.82
C CYS A 89 13.63 -8.86 -16.58
N ASP A 90 13.93 -10.10 -16.19
CA ASP A 90 14.92 -10.96 -16.83
C ASP A 90 14.53 -11.29 -18.28
N ASP A 91 13.25 -11.57 -18.53
CA ASP A 91 12.73 -11.85 -19.88
C ASP A 91 12.87 -10.62 -20.80
N ILE A 92 12.50 -9.45 -20.33
CA ILE A 92 12.66 -8.20 -21.07
C ILE A 92 14.13 -7.94 -21.37
N SER A 93 15.00 -8.12 -20.37
CA SER A 93 16.45 -7.91 -20.50
C SER A 93 17.07 -8.85 -21.53
N ARG A 94 16.74 -10.15 -21.50
CA ARG A 94 17.24 -11.16 -22.47
C ARG A 94 16.82 -10.87 -23.92
N ASN A 95 15.75 -10.11 -24.12
CA ASN A 95 15.25 -9.75 -25.44
C ASN A 95 15.58 -8.29 -25.84
N ASN A 96 16.59 -7.67 -25.21
CA ASN A 96 17.00 -6.29 -25.44
C ASN A 96 15.80 -5.32 -25.41
N GLY A 97 14.92 -5.52 -24.42
CA GLY A 97 13.65 -4.81 -24.32
C GLY A 97 13.67 -3.54 -23.49
N PHE A 98 14.85 -3.09 -23.01
CA PHE A 98 15.00 -1.80 -22.34
C PHE A 98 15.75 -0.82 -23.23
N ALA A 99 15.29 0.43 -23.30
CA ALA A 99 16.01 1.51 -23.95
C ALA A 99 17.24 1.92 -23.09
N ASP A 100 18.28 2.44 -23.72
CA ASP A 100 19.43 2.99 -23.03
C ASP A 100 19.01 4.10 -22.06
N ASN A 101 19.51 4.05 -20.82
CA ASN A 101 19.16 4.97 -19.74
C ASN A 101 17.66 5.00 -19.37
N ALA A 102 16.86 4.03 -19.78
CA ALA A 102 15.48 3.92 -19.33
C ALA A 102 15.43 3.79 -17.80
N VAL A 103 14.36 4.32 -17.21
CA VAL A 103 14.07 4.12 -15.79
C VAL A 103 13.13 2.94 -15.65
N VAL A 104 13.58 1.88 -14.98
CA VAL A 104 12.79 0.67 -14.74
C VAL A 104 12.42 0.60 -13.27
N MET A 105 11.12 0.56 -13.00
CA MET A 105 10.59 0.56 -11.64
C MET A 105 9.58 -0.56 -11.44
N HIS A 106 9.53 -1.09 -10.22
CA HIS A 106 8.40 -1.92 -9.77
C HIS A 106 7.58 -1.21 -8.68
N CYS A 107 6.36 -1.72 -8.44
CA CYS A 107 5.45 -1.16 -7.45
C CYS A 107 5.28 -2.04 -6.20
N SER A 108 6.12 -3.07 -5.99
CA SER A 108 6.09 -3.87 -4.77
C SER A 108 6.50 -3.06 -3.54
N GLY A 109 5.75 -3.20 -2.47
CA GLY A 109 6.10 -2.64 -1.16
C GLY A 109 7.17 -3.45 -0.42
N ALA A 110 7.29 -4.74 -0.74
CA ALA A 110 8.16 -5.68 -0.04
C ALA A 110 9.54 -5.86 -0.70
N LEU A 111 9.58 -5.90 -2.04
CA LEU A 111 10.80 -6.16 -2.80
C LEU A 111 11.67 -4.90 -2.93
N ALA A 112 12.98 -5.09 -2.84
CA ALA A 112 13.96 -4.05 -3.12
C ALA A 112 14.17 -3.87 -4.64
N SER A 113 14.61 -2.70 -5.10
CA SER A 113 14.92 -2.42 -6.51
C SER A 113 16.01 -3.34 -7.09
N SER A 114 16.84 -3.95 -6.25
CA SER A 114 17.85 -4.94 -6.65
C SER A 114 17.27 -6.16 -7.37
N VAL A 115 15.97 -6.44 -7.23
CA VAL A 115 15.27 -7.49 -8.00
C VAL A 115 15.30 -7.21 -9.52
N LEU A 116 15.50 -5.94 -9.90
CA LEU A 116 15.61 -5.47 -11.29
C LEU A 116 17.05 -5.45 -11.81
N SER A 117 17.97 -6.20 -11.21
CA SER A 117 19.40 -6.19 -11.56
C SER A 117 19.68 -6.49 -13.04
N SER A 118 18.84 -7.30 -13.70
CA SER A 118 18.98 -7.57 -15.15
C SER A 118 18.72 -6.32 -16.02
N ALA A 119 17.77 -5.46 -15.64
CA ALA A 119 17.58 -4.18 -16.33
C ALA A 119 18.80 -3.27 -16.16
N LYS A 120 19.39 -3.25 -14.96
CA LYS A 120 20.63 -2.49 -14.71
C LYS A 120 21.77 -2.95 -15.58
N THR A 121 21.95 -4.26 -15.84
CA THR A 121 22.97 -4.78 -16.75
C THR A 121 22.75 -4.37 -18.21
N CYS A 122 21.53 -3.96 -18.57
CA CYS A 122 21.17 -3.39 -19.87
C CYS A 122 21.31 -1.86 -19.93
N GLY A 123 21.92 -1.22 -18.92
CA GLY A 123 22.11 0.24 -18.89
C GLY A 123 20.91 1.04 -18.39
N ALA A 124 19.88 0.40 -17.88
CA ALA A 124 18.74 1.07 -17.27
C ALA A 124 19.02 1.45 -15.80
N TRP A 125 18.36 2.51 -15.33
CA TRP A 125 18.31 2.93 -13.92
C TRP A 125 17.16 2.23 -13.20
N THR A 126 17.44 1.62 -12.06
CA THR A 126 16.48 0.79 -11.37
C THR A 126 15.96 1.42 -10.07
N GLY A 127 14.65 1.27 -9.82
CA GLY A 127 14.01 1.78 -8.62
C GLY A 127 12.74 1.06 -8.26
N SER A 128 12.19 1.46 -7.13
CA SER A 128 10.88 1.06 -6.66
C SER A 128 10.03 2.29 -6.37
N MET A 129 8.79 2.28 -6.82
CA MET A 129 7.79 3.30 -6.57
C MET A 129 6.53 2.62 -6.04
N HIS A 130 6.40 2.53 -4.72
CA HIS A 130 5.27 1.85 -4.08
C HIS A 130 4.23 2.85 -3.56
N PRO A 131 3.06 2.95 -4.18
CA PRO A 131 1.93 3.71 -3.64
C PRO A 131 1.38 3.03 -2.39
N LEU A 132 1.45 3.71 -1.23
CA LEU A 132 0.93 3.19 0.03
C LEU A 132 -0.60 3.35 0.06
N GLN A 133 -1.30 2.50 -0.68
CA GLN A 133 -2.75 2.55 -0.87
C GLN A 133 -3.32 1.17 -1.13
N SER A 134 -4.55 0.94 -0.65
CA SER A 134 -5.33 -0.24 -0.98
C SER A 134 -6.08 -0.03 -2.30
N PHE A 135 -5.64 -0.69 -3.37
CA PHE A 135 -6.29 -0.67 -4.68
C PHE A 135 -7.41 -1.72 -4.74
N ALA A 136 -8.51 -1.48 -4.01
CA ALA A 136 -9.59 -2.46 -3.85
C ALA A 136 -10.55 -2.53 -5.07
N SER A 137 -10.82 -1.40 -5.73
CA SER A 137 -11.78 -1.32 -6.83
C SER A 137 -11.15 -0.92 -8.16
N ALA A 138 -11.86 -1.25 -9.25
CA ALA A 138 -11.55 -0.78 -10.59
C ALA A 138 -12.27 0.56 -10.91
N ASP A 139 -12.75 1.30 -9.91
CA ASP A 139 -13.33 2.63 -10.14
C ASP A 139 -12.20 3.63 -10.39
N HIS A 140 -12.10 4.08 -11.64
CA HIS A 140 -11.09 5.00 -12.10
C HIS A 140 -11.61 6.46 -12.20
N LYS A 141 -12.73 6.76 -11.54
CA LYS A 141 -13.28 8.12 -11.47
C LYS A 141 -12.48 8.99 -10.52
N THR A 142 -12.10 8.43 -9.39
CA THR A 142 -11.31 9.10 -8.36
C THR A 142 -9.83 8.73 -8.50
N ASN A 143 -8.94 9.72 -8.40
CA ASN A 143 -7.50 9.50 -8.44
C ASN A 143 -7.02 8.79 -7.16
N PRO A 144 -6.59 7.51 -7.22
CA PRO A 144 -6.15 6.78 -6.02
C PRO A 144 -4.77 7.23 -5.51
N PHE A 145 -4.06 8.05 -6.28
CA PHE A 145 -2.75 8.59 -5.90
C PHE A 145 -2.85 9.94 -5.18
N GLN A 146 -4.01 10.59 -5.23
CA GLN A 146 -4.19 11.91 -4.63
C GLN A 146 -4.08 11.85 -3.11
N GLY A 147 -3.10 12.58 -2.56
CA GLY A 147 -2.91 12.72 -1.11
C GLY A 147 -2.29 11.51 -0.41
N ILE A 148 -1.94 10.42 -1.14
CA ILE A 148 -1.29 9.27 -0.53
C ILE A 148 0.22 9.46 -0.38
N ILE A 149 0.84 8.64 0.46
CA ILE A 149 2.29 8.49 0.50
C ILE A 149 2.74 7.52 -0.60
N VAL A 150 3.79 7.89 -1.31
CA VAL A 150 4.48 7.02 -2.27
C VAL A 150 5.90 6.79 -1.77
N SER A 151 6.24 5.55 -1.45
CA SER A 151 7.59 5.22 -1.01
C SER A 151 8.49 4.92 -2.19
N LEU A 152 9.71 5.44 -2.14
CA LEU A 152 10.71 5.34 -3.18
C LEU A 152 12.01 4.76 -2.63
N GLU A 153 12.69 3.94 -3.40
CA GLU A 153 14.08 3.57 -3.20
C GLU A 153 14.71 3.13 -4.53
N GLY A 154 16.03 3.10 -4.61
CA GLY A 154 16.78 2.72 -5.80
C GLY A 154 17.86 3.72 -6.17
N GLU A 155 18.27 3.71 -7.43
CA GLU A 155 19.30 4.61 -7.96
C GLU A 155 18.77 6.04 -8.13
N ASP A 156 19.64 7.03 -7.95
CA ASP A 156 19.25 8.45 -7.96
C ASP A 156 18.42 8.89 -9.19
N PRO A 157 18.78 8.51 -10.44
CA PRO A 157 17.97 8.88 -11.60
C PRO A 157 16.56 8.29 -11.56
N ALA A 158 16.42 7.03 -11.10
CA ALA A 158 15.11 6.39 -10.94
C ALA A 158 14.28 7.06 -9.84
N VAL A 159 14.90 7.32 -8.69
CA VAL A 159 14.23 8.02 -7.55
C VAL A 159 13.80 9.42 -7.95
N ASN A 160 14.61 10.19 -8.69
CA ASN A 160 14.27 11.54 -9.12
C ASN A 160 13.12 11.55 -10.14
N THR A 161 13.10 10.59 -11.07
CA THR A 161 12.00 10.39 -12.00
C THR A 161 10.71 10.02 -11.24
N ALA A 162 10.81 9.08 -10.30
CA ALA A 162 9.69 8.66 -9.48
C ALA A 162 9.11 9.79 -8.61
N LYS A 163 9.96 10.68 -8.04
CA LYS A 163 9.51 11.88 -7.32
C LYS A 163 8.65 12.79 -8.19
N THR A 164 9.09 13.05 -9.42
CA THR A 164 8.34 13.88 -10.37
C THR A 164 7.00 13.23 -10.71
N ILE A 165 7.00 11.93 -11.02
CA ILE A 165 5.79 11.17 -11.33
C ILE A 165 4.82 11.17 -10.16
N ALA A 166 5.28 10.87 -8.95
CA ALA A 166 4.45 10.86 -7.75
C ALA A 166 3.80 12.21 -7.47
N ALA A 167 4.56 13.32 -7.63
CA ALA A 167 4.03 14.67 -7.49
C ALA A 167 2.98 15.01 -8.55
N ASP A 168 3.22 14.63 -9.81
CA ASP A 168 2.26 14.83 -10.91
C ASP A 168 0.96 14.03 -10.72
N LEU A 169 1.04 12.90 -10.02
CA LEU A 169 -0.13 12.10 -9.64
C LEU A 169 -0.83 12.63 -8.38
N GLY A 170 -0.27 13.61 -7.69
CA GLY A 170 -0.82 14.20 -6.46
C GLY A 170 -0.45 13.49 -5.17
N GLY A 171 0.55 12.61 -5.22
CA GLY A 171 1.09 11.91 -4.05
C GLY A 171 2.22 12.68 -3.37
N THR A 172 2.46 12.36 -2.09
CA THR A 172 3.61 12.83 -1.32
C THR A 172 4.65 11.72 -1.20
N VAL A 173 5.94 12.04 -1.37
CA VAL A 173 6.98 11.02 -1.40
C VAL A 173 7.70 10.85 -0.07
N VAL A 174 8.11 9.62 0.23
CA VAL A 174 9.08 9.26 1.26
C VAL A 174 10.16 8.37 0.63
N THR A 175 11.42 8.69 0.87
CA THR A 175 12.53 7.84 0.41
C THR A 175 12.91 6.89 1.54
N LEU A 176 13.00 5.61 1.22
CA LEU A 176 13.36 4.54 2.15
C LEU A 176 14.78 4.06 1.90
N LEU A 177 15.41 3.54 2.96
CA LEU A 177 16.58 2.68 2.79
C LEU A 177 16.12 1.34 2.20
N THR A 178 16.89 0.81 1.27
CA THR A 178 16.54 -0.44 0.57
C THR A 178 16.30 -1.61 1.53
N GLU A 179 17.12 -1.73 2.57
CA GLU A 179 17.04 -2.76 3.60
C GLU A 179 15.81 -2.61 4.52
N ALA A 180 15.21 -1.43 4.58
CA ALA A 180 14.04 -1.18 5.41
C ALA A 180 12.71 -1.62 4.76
N LYS A 181 12.70 -1.98 3.48
CA LYS A 181 11.45 -2.27 2.75
C LYS A 181 10.60 -3.38 3.37
N THR A 182 11.22 -4.45 3.84
CA THR A 182 10.47 -5.56 4.46
C THR A 182 9.69 -5.12 5.69
N LEU A 183 10.32 -4.36 6.60
CA LEU A 183 9.65 -3.85 7.80
C LEU A 183 8.61 -2.76 7.45
N TYR A 184 8.93 -1.89 6.50
CA TYR A 184 7.99 -0.92 5.96
C TYR A 184 6.72 -1.61 5.42
N HIS A 185 6.89 -2.64 4.59
CA HIS A 185 5.74 -3.37 4.05
C HIS A 185 4.96 -4.12 5.14
N ALA A 186 5.65 -4.73 6.10
CA ALA A 186 5.01 -5.36 7.25
C ALA A 186 4.15 -4.35 8.05
N SER A 187 4.62 -3.11 8.24
CA SER A 187 3.82 -2.07 8.89
C SER A 187 2.56 -1.71 8.10
N ALA A 188 2.64 -1.66 6.76
CA ALA A 188 1.50 -1.43 5.90
C ALA A 188 0.47 -2.59 5.97
N VAL A 189 0.95 -3.84 6.02
CA VAL A 189 0.10 -5.03 6.22
C VAL A 189 -0.63 -4.94 7.56
N VAL A 190 0.06 -4.56 8.64
CA VAL A 190 -0.57 -4.36 9.96
C VAL A 190 -1.63 -3.27 9.90
N ALA A 191 -1.31 -2.11 9.30
CA ALA A 191 -2.21 -0.96 9.26
C ALA A 191 -3.44 -1.16 8.36
N SER A 192 -3.37 -2.06 7.38
CA SER A 192 -4.44 -2.29 6.40
C SER A 192 -5.04 -3.69 6.52
N ASN A 193 -4.26 -4.73 6.23
CA ASN A 193 -4.79 -6.10 6.15
C ASN A 193 -5.22 -6.62 7.53
N TYR A 194 -4.39 -6.40 8.57
CA TYR A 194 -4.75 -6.83 9.93
C TYR A 194 -5.84 -5.97 10.57
N LEU A 195 -6.02 -4.72 10.12
CA LEU A 195 -7.21 -3.96 10.48
C LEU A 195 -8.49 -4.65 9.99
N VAL A 196 -8.50 -5.21 8.77
CA VAL A 196 -9.66 -6.00 8.26
C VAL A 196 -9.89 -7.22 9.15
N THR A 197 -8.84 -7.96 9.54
CA THR A 197 -8.93 -9.10 10.45
C THR A 197 -9.48 -8.68 11.83
N LEU A 198 -9.02 -7.54 12.35
CA LEU A 198 -9.50 -7.00 13.63
C LEU A 198 -10.99 -6.63 13.57
N LEU A 199 -11.43 -6.06 12.46
CA LEU A 199 -12.84 -5.72 12.25
C LEU A 199 -13.72 -6.97 12.06
N ASP A 200 -13.20 -8.03 11.40
CA ASP A 200 -13.92 -9.31 11.32
C ASP A 200 -14.08 -9.94 12.71
N LEU A 201 -13.05 -9.91 13.55
CA LEU A 201 -13.16 -10.33 14.95
C LEU A 201 -14.29 -9.58 15.68
N ALA A 202 -14.34 -8.25 15.56
CA ALA A 202 -15.35 -7.43 16.20
C ALA A 202 -16.77 -7.72 15.66
N VAL A 203 -16.90 -7.95 14.34
CA VAL A 203 -18.16 -8.32 13.70
C VAL A 203 -18.64 -9.69 14.21
N ARG A 204 -17.79 -10.68 14.30
CA ARG A 204 -18.15 -12.01 14.82
C ARG A 204 -18.60 -11.95 16.27
N LEU A 205 -17.93 -11.20 17.12
CA LEU A 205 -18.31 -11.04 18.53
C LEU A 205 -19.69 -10.35 18.69
N ILE A 206 -20.00 -9.39 17.82
CA ILE A 206 -21.31 -8.71 17.89
C ILE A 206 -22.43 -9.56 17.30
N GLU A 207 -22.12 -10.47 16.38
CA GLU A 207 -23.06 -11.51 15.90
C GLU A 207 -23.44 -12.46 17.04
N GLU A 208 -22.49 -12.89 17.86
CA GLU A 208 -22.75 -13.69 19.07
C GLU A 208 -23.60 -12.94 20.11
N ALA A 209 -23.55 -11.61 20.11
CA ALA A 209 -24.44 -10.76 20.91
C ALA A 209 -25.83 -10.58 20.30
N GLY A 210 -26.15 -11.24 19.17
CA GLY A 210 -27.48 -11.25 18.55
C GLY A 210 -27.71 -10.19 17.45
N VAL A 211 -26.66 -9.47 17.01
CA VAL A 211 -26.78 -8.51 15.91
C VAL A 211 -26.58 -9.22 14.57
N ASN A 212 -27.45 -8.94 13.59
CA ASN A 212 -27.31 -9.50 12.25
C ASN A 212 -25.99 -9.03 11.59
N ARG A 213 -25.25 -9.95 10.94
CA ARG A 213 -24.00 -9.68 10.22
C ARG A 213 -24.09 -8.50 9.24
N GLN A 214 -25.21 -8.36 8.54
CA GLN A 214 -25.42 -7.28 7.57
C GLN A 214 -25.41 -5.88 8.22
N ASP A 215 -25.76 -5.78 9.49
CA ASP A 215 -25.83 -4.54 10.25
C ASP A 215 -24.65 -4.34 11.20
N ALA A 216 -23.92 -5.41 11.52
CA ALA A 216 -22.83 -5.41 12.49
C ALA A 216 -21.76 -4.34 12.18
N PHE A 217 -21.27 -4.28 10.94
CA PHE A 217 -20.29 -3.28 10.54
C PHE A 217 -20.85 -1.84 10.59
N LYS A 218 -22.13 -1.64 10.19
CA LYS A 218 -22.76 -0.31 10.25
C LYS A 218 -22.86 0.21 11.69
N LEU A 219 -23.15 -0.71 12.63
CA LEU A 219 -23.22 -0.40 14.06
C LEU A 219 -21.84 -0.02 14.62
N LEU A 220 -20.77 -0.73 14.21
CA LEU A 220 -19.41 -0.48 14.68
C LEU A 220 -18.76 0.73 14.00
N LYS A 221 -19.16 1.11 12.80
CA LYS A 221 -18.52 2.15 11.99
C LYS A 221 -18.31 3.47 12.72
N PRO A 222 -19.30 4.08 13.43
CA PRO A 222 -19.06 5.34 14.15
C PRO A 222 -17.99 5.24 15.24
N LEU A 223 -17.89 4.08 15.92
CA LEU A 223 -16.87 3.84 16.93
C LEU A 223 -15.48 3.75 16.29
N ILE A 224 -15.36 3.07 15.13
CA ILE A 224 -14.10 2.96 14.38
C ILE A 224 -13.62 4.33 13.94
N GLU A 225 -14.49 5.13 13.30
CA GLU A 225 -14.19 6.48 12.82
C GLU A 225 -13.79 7.40 13.98
N GLY A 226 -14.50 7.33 15.11
CA GLY A 226 -14.16 8.06 16.33
C GLY A 226 -12.80 7.70 16.89
N THR A 227 -12.44 6.40 16.88
CA THR A 227 -11.13 5.93 17.33
C THR A 227 -10.01 6.45 16.44
N LEU A 228 -10.16 6.37 15.11
CA LEU A 228 -9.17 6.91 14.17
C LEU A 228 -8.99 8.42 14.33
N SER A 229 -10.10 9.17 14.47
CA SER A 229 -10.04 10.62 14.73
C SER A 229 -9.36 10.97 16.05
N ASN A 230 -9.55 10.15 17.09
CA ASN A 230 -8.86 10.37 18.38
C ASN A 230 -7.35 10.10 18.24
N ILE A 231 -6.95 9.04 17.55
CA ILE A 231 -5.54 8.74 17.27
C ILE A 231 -4.87 9.92 16.53
N GLU A 232 -5.54 10.48 15.53
CA GLU A 232 -5.05 11.63 14.77
C GLU A 232 -4.85 12.86 15.66
N LYS A 233 -5.80 13.14 16.57
CA LYS A 233 -5.80 14.34 17.42
C LYS A 233 -4.82 14.28 18.58
N VAL A 234 -4.70 13.13 19.25
CA VAL A 234 -3.98 13.03 20.53
C VAL A 234 -2.89 11.95 20.54
N GLY A 235 -2.70 11.23 19.46
CA GLY A 235 -1.73 10.13 19.33
C GLY A 235 -2.24 8.82 19.94
N ILE A 236 -1.55 7.70 19.61
CA ILE A 236 -1.98 6.32 19.94
C ILE A 236 -2.21 6.13 21.46
N GLN A 237 -1.25 6.51 22.28
CA GLN A 237 -1.29 6.23 23.72
C GLN A 237 -2.45 6.94 24.42
N LYS A 238 -2.71 8.21 24.07
CA LYS A 238 -3.77 9.02 24.67
C LYS A 238 -5.15 8.73 24.08
N ALA A 239 -5.21 8.18 22.88
CA ALA A 239 -6.46 7.77 22.24
C ALA A 239 -7.02 6.48 22.82
N LEU A 240 -6.19 5.67 23.52
CA LEU A 240 -6.64 4.43 24.12
C LEU A 240 -7.65 4.69 25.25
N THR A 241 -8.81 4.07 25.13
CA THR A 241 -9.90 4.08 26.12
C THR A 241 -10.31 2.64 26.45
N GLY A 242 -11.37 2.47 27.25
CA GLY A 242 -11.93 1.15 27.55
C GLY A 242 -11.40 0.52 28.84
N PRO A 243 -11.73 -0.76 29.11
CA PRO A 243 -11.48 -1.39 30.39
C PRO A 243 -9.98 -1.55 30.70
N ILE A 244 -9.15 -1.91 29.71
CA ILE A 244 -7.69 -2.05 29.92
C ILE A 244 -7.08 -0.69 30.29
N ALA A 245 -7.44 0.39 29.58
CA ALA A 245 -6.91 1.72 29.89
C ALA A 245 -7.28 2.21 31.30
N ARG A 246 -8.39 1.71 31.87
CA ARG A 246 -8.83 2.04 33.24
C ARG A 246 -8.38 1.02 34.30
N GLY A 247 -7.70 -0.06 33.91
CA GLY A 247 -7.31 -1.15 34.81
C GLY A 247 -8.50 -1.94 35.33
N ASP A 248 -9.60 -2.04 34.57
CA ASP A 248 -10.82 -2.77 34.95
C ASP A 248 -10.67 -4.27 34.65
N ILE A 249 -10.02 -4.97 35.58
CA ILE A 249 -9.71 -6.40 35.51
C ILE A 249 -10.98 -7.23 35.36
N LYS A 250 -12.03 -6.92 36.15
CA LYS A 250 -13.27 -7.71 36.16
C LYS A 250 -13.99 -7.71 34.81
N THR A 251 -13.97 -6.59 34.11
CA THR A 251 -14.56 -6.52 32.77
C THR A 251 -13.78 -7.36 31.78
N VAL A 252 -12.44 -7.33 31.84
CA VAL A 252 -11.58 -8.15 30.96
C VAL A 252 -11.76 -9.64 31.25
N GLU A 253 -11.85 -10.06 32.52
CA GLU A 253 -12.17 -11.45 32.91
C GLU A 253 -13.48 -11.91 32.29
N LYS A 254 -14.55 -11.14 32.44
CA LYS A 254 -15.84 -11.47 31.82
C LYS A 254 -15.78 -11.60 30.29
N HIS A 255 -15.03 -10.72 29.62
CA HIS A 255 -14.84 -10.87 28.18
C HIS A 255 -14.16 -12.19 27.82
N ILE A 256 -13.10 -12.57 28.56
CA ILE A 256 -12.37 -13.82 28.33
C ILE A 256 -13.30 -15.03 28.56
N GLU A 257 -14.10 -15.04 29.64
CA GLU A 257 -15.05 -16.10 29.96
C GLU A 257 -16.14 -16.24 28.87
N GLU A 258 -16.78 -15.13 28.48
CA GLU A 258 -17.85 -15.15 27.49
C GLU A 258 -17.34 -15.55 26.10
N ILE A 259 -16.18 -15.01 25.67
CA ILE A 259 -15.58 -15.38 24.39
C ILE A 259 -15.15 -16.85 24.42
N GLY A 260 -14.53 -17.30 25.52
CA GLY A 260 -14.12 -18.70 25.68
C GLY A 260 -15.29 -19.68 25.63
N SER A 261 -16.48 -19.26 26.10
CA SER A 261 -17.70 -20.06 26.06
C SER A 261 -18.38 -20.06 24.70
N LYS A 262 -18.49 -18.89 24.02
CA LYS A 262 -19.33 -18.72 22.83
C LYS A 262 -18.54 -18.84 21.51
N SER A 263 -17.29 -18.41 21.51
CA SER A 263 -16.41 -18.35 20.32
C SER A 263 -14.98 -18.68 20.70
N PRO A 264 -14.69 -19.90 21.18
CA PRO A 264 -13.37 -20.27 21.73
C PRO A 264 -12.23 -20.10 20.73
N GLU A 265 -12.50 -20.21 19.43
CA GLU A 265 -11.51 -20.00 18.36
C GLU A 265 -11.03 -18.55 18.25
N LEU A 266 -11.80 -17.59 18.77
CA LEU A 266 -11.43 -16.16 18.78
C LEU A 266 -10.64 -15.76 20.03
N LEU A 267 -10.67 -16.60 21.08
CA LEU A 267 -10.12 -16.25 22.37
C LEU A 267 -8.62 -15.97 22.34
N ALA A 268 -7.86 -16.78 21.61
CA ALA A 268 -6.40 -16.60 21.52
C ALA A 268 -6.03 -15.24 20.90
N LEU A 269 -6.72 -14.83 19.84
CA LEU A 269 -6.50 -13.53 19.21
C LEU A 269 -6.90 -12.40 20.16
N TYR A 270 -8.06 -12.51 20.81
CA TYR A 270 -8.52 -11.50 21.78
C TYR A 270 -7.50 -11.31 22.91
N LYS A 271 -7.02 -12.38 23.52
CA LYS A 271 -6.01 -12.35 24.59
C LYS A 271 -4.70 -11.71 24.12
N MET A 272 -4.24 -12.05 22.92
CA MET A 272 -3.02 -11.48 22.36
C MET A 272 -3.15 -9.96 22.14
N LEU A 273 -4.26 -9.50 21.57
CA LEU A 273 -4.56 -8.08 21.41
C LEU A 273 -4.63 -7.37 22.76
N ALA A 274 -5.29 -7.97 23.76
CA ALA A 274 -5.37 -7.43 25.11
C ALA A 274 -3.98 -7.28 25.75
N PHE A 275 -3.12 -8.30 25.60
CA PHE A 275 -1.73 -8.28 26.09
C PHE A 275 -0.94 -7.07 25.55
N TYR A 276 -0.95 -6.83 24.25
CA TYR A 276 -0.27 -5.66 23.66
C TYR A 276 -0.97 -4.34 24.00
N THR A 277 -2.29 -4.34 24.20
CA THR A 277 -3.03 -3.14 24.63
C THR A 277 -2.61 -2.69 26.03
N ILE A 278 -2.25 -3.64 26.93
CA ILE A 278 -1.72 -3.34 28.26
C ILE A 278 -0.42 -2.52 28.15
N ASP A 279 0.46 -2.86 27.23
CA ASP A 279 1.72 -2.13 27.04
C ASP A 279 1.46 -0.67 26.55
N ILE A 280 0.45 -0.47 25.69
CA ILE A 280 0.03 0.88 25.27
C ILE A 280 -0.51 1.68 26.48
N ALA A 281 -1.36 1.06 27.30
CA ALA A 281 -1.92 1.69 28.51
C ALA A 281 -0.83 2.03 29.53
N ALA A 282 0.13 1.14 29.73
CA ALA A 282 1.28 1.37 30.60
C ALA A 282 2.14 2.55 30.11
N ALA A 283 2.46 2.59 28.82
CA ALA A 283 3.21 3.70 28.22
C ALA A 283 2.49 5.04 28.30
N GLY A 284 1.14 5.02 28.29
CA GLY A 284 0.30 6.21 28.51
C GLY A 284 0.17 6.66 29.96
N GLY A 285 0.69 5.88 30.92
CA GLY A 285 0.58 6.18 32.36
C GLY A 285 -0.85 6.11 32.92
N SER A 286 -1.76 5.44 32.23
CA SER A 286 -3.19 5.41 32.58
C SER A 286 -3.56 4.32 33.59
N ILE A 287 -2.68 3.32 33.84
CA ILE A 287 -2.96 2.18 34.74
C ILE A 287 -1.84 1.95 35.76
N SER A 288 -2.22 1.35 36.93
CA SER A 288 -1.29 1.02 37.98
C SER A 288 -0.43 -0.23 37.67
N GLU A 289 0.75 -0.33 38.27
CA GLU A 289 1.60 -1.52 38.14
C GLU A 289 0.91 -2.84 38.58
N SER A 290 0.08 -2.75 39.63
CA SER A 290 -0.71 -3.90 40.08
C SER A 290 -1.73 -4.36 39.03
N SER A 291 -2.42 -3.43 38.39
CA SER A 291 -3.36 -3.73 37.29
C SER A 291 -2.64 -4.30 36.07
N ILE A 292 -1.46 -3.76 35.70
CA ILE A 292 -0.63 -4.28 34.61
C ILE A 292 -0.32 -5.76 34.86
N LYS A 293 0.19 -6.09 36.07
CA LYS A 293 0.58 -7.47 36.43
C LYS A 293 -0.60 -8.44 36.36
N GLU A 294 -1.75 -8.03 36.86
CA GLU A 294 -2.93 -8.90 36.91
C GLU A 294 -3.55 -9.07 35.47
N LEU A 295 -3.67 -7.99 34.69
CA LEU A 295 -4.15 -8.09 33.32
C LEU A 295 -3.23 -8.94 32.44
N LYS A 296 -1.90 -8.84 32.61
CA LYS A 296 -0.94 -9.71 31.88
C LYS A 296 -1.12 -11.18 32.26
N ARG A 297 -1.39 -11.49 33.54
CA ARG A 297 -1.67 -12.87 34.00
C ARG A 297 -2.91 -13.45 33.32
N LEU A 298 -3.97 -12.65 33.12
CA LEU A 298 -5.21 -13.10 32.49
C LEU A 298 -5.08 -13.31 30.98
N THR A 299 -4.21 -12.57 30.34
CA THR A 299 -4.06 -12.57 28.88
C THR A 299 -2.98 -13.53 28.38
N HIS A 300 -2.18 -14.11 29.27
CA HIS A 300 -1.30 -15.25 29.01
C HIS A 300 -2.12 -16.51 28.98
#